data_1d190c7163ab8d0d57bee177c250f9da
#
_entry.id   1d190c7163ab8d0d57bee177c250f9da
#
_cell.length_a   1.000
_cell.length_b   1.000
_cell.length_c   1.000
_cell.angle_alpha   90.00
_cell.angle_beta   90.00
_cell.angle_gamma   90.00
#
_symmetry.space_group_name_H-M   'P 1'
#
loop_
_entity.id
_entity.type
_entity.pdbx_description
1 polymer ?
#
loop_
_entity_poly.entity_id
_entity_poly.type
_entity_poly.pdbx_seq_one_letter_code
_entity_poly.pdbx_strand_id
1 'polypeptide(L)'
;MKKLFAVMLAVLMTLSACAFAEGQTTYKVGICNYVDDASLNQIVANIQDQLAALGEENGVTFEIDYKNCNADSSVLNQIIANFIANDVDLMVGVATPVAMAMQSATEDAGIPVVFAAVSDPLATELVESLEAPGANITGTSDYLDTAAVMNLIFAADPEADMIGLLYDIGQDASTTPIAAAKAYLDEKGVAYKEYTGTNVTEVIMAADALIADGVDAVFTPTDNTIMTAELSIYEALAEAGIPHYTGADSFALNGALLGYGVDYANLGVVTADMVYDILVNGADPAVTPVRTFDNGTATVNTETAEALGLDFEALSAAFAPFCTRVQSIVTAESFD
;
A
#
# COMPACT_ATOMS: atom_id res chain seq x y z
N MET A 1 -44.35 -58.18 -2.55
CA MET A 1 -44.51 -56.68 -2.72
C MET A 1 -43.82 -55.90 -1.58
N LYS A 2 -44.02 -56.19 -0.29
CA LYS A 2 -43.38 -55.40 0.80
C LYS A 2 -41.87 -55.51 0.86
N LYS A 3 -41.25 -56.64 0.46
CA LYS A 3 -39.75 -56.75 0.44
C LYS A 3 -39.10 -56.11 -0.77
N LEU A 4 -39.77 -55.96 -1.90
CA LEU A 4 -39.28 -55.25 -3.08
C LEU A 4 -39.28 -53.71 -2.86
N PHE A 5 -40.27 -53.22 -2.11
CA PHE A 5 -40.37 -51.78 -1.76
C PHE A 5 -39.28 -51.34 -0.78
N ALA A 6 -38.90 -52.22 0.18
CA ALA A 6 -37.85 -51.92 1.13
C ALA A 6 -36.45 -51.88 0.48
N VAL A 7 -36.20 -52.72 -0.53
CA VAL A 7 -34.92 -52.74 -1.28
C VAL A 7 -34.83 -51.49 -2.21
N MET A 8 -35.95 -51.09 -2.81
CA MET A 8 -35.98 -49.89 -3.66
C MET A 8 -35.81 -48.60 -2.85
N LEU A 9 -36.35 -48.52 -1.61
CA LEU A 9 -36.16 -47.39 -0.72
C LEU A 9 -34.72 -47.32 -0.16
N ALA A 10 -34.06 -48.46 0.09
CA ALA A 10 -32.67 -48.51 0.52
C ALA A 10 -31.68 -48.10 -0.59
N VAL A 11 -31.99 -48.47 -1.86
CA VAL A 11 -31.19 -48.04 -3.02
C VAL A 11 -31.36 -46.56 -3.31
N LEU A 12 -32.56 -45.96 -3.11
CA LEU A 12 -32.75 -44.53 -3.22
C LEU A 12 -32.03 -43.73 -2.12
N MET A 13 -31.93 -44.25 -0.89
CA MET A 13 -31.18 -43.58 0.18
C MET A 13 -29.65 -43.68 0.01
N THR A 14 -29.14 -44.73 -0.64
CA THR A 14 -27.70 -44.82 -0.93
C THR A 14 -27.28 -43.99 -2.13
N LEU A 15 -28.17 -43.70 -3.07
CA LEU A 15 -27.90 -42.78 -4.17
C LEU A 15 -27.94 -41.31 -3.73
N SER A 16 -28.66 -40.96 -2.64
CA SER A 16 -28.68 -39.60 -2.10
C SER A 16 -27.47 -39.27 -1.22
N ALA A 17 -26.68 -40.25 -0.79
CA ALA A 17 -25.50 -40.08 0.05
C ALA A 17 -24.18 -39.93 -0.75
N CYS A 18 -24.21 -40.13 -2.08
CA CYS A 18 -23.04 -40.00 -2.96
C CYS A 18 -23.00 -38.64 -3.71
N ALA A 19 -23.87 -37.68 -3.40
CA ALA A 19 -24.02 -36.46 -4.15
C ALA A 19 -23.44 -35.20 -3.45
N PHE A 20 -22.65 -35.35 -2.38
CA PHE A 20 -21.97 -34.19 -1.76
C PHE A 20 -20.59 -34.60 -1.22
N ALA A 21 -19.69 -34.87 -2.14
CA ALA A 21 -18.28 -34.63 -1.95
C ALA A 21 -17.74 -34.09 -3.27
N GLU A 22 -18.31 -32.99 -3.78
CA GLU A 22 -17.55 -32.07 -4.62
C GLU A 22 -16.46 -31.54 -3.71
N GLY A 23 -15.21 -31.91 -3.98
CA GLY A 23 -14.08 -31.35 -3.26
C GLY A 23 -14.17 -29.84 -3.37
N GLN A 24 -14.09 -29.17 -2.24
CA GLN A 24 -14.04 -27.71 -2.18
C GLN A 24 -12.94 -27.23 -3.14
N THR A 25 -13.30 -26.31 -4.05
CA THR A 25 -12.32 -25.76 -5.00
C THR A 25 -11.25 -25.00 -4.22
N THR A 26 -9.99 -25.34 -4.46
CA THR A 26 -8.86 -24.67 -3.78
C THR A 26 -8.09 -23.85 -4.80
N TYR A 27 -7.83 -22.60 -4.47
CA TYR A 27 -7.02 -21.68 -5.24
C TYR A 27 -5.73 -21.37 -4.48
N LYS A 28 -4.59 -21.40 -5.17
CA LYS A 28 -3.28 -21.06 -4.60
C LYS A 28 -2.95 -19.60 -4.90
N VAL A 29 -2.73 -18.80 -3.88
CA VAL A 29 -2.42 -17.37 -4.01
C VAL A 29 -1.04 -17.09 -3.43
N GLY A 30 -0.11 -16.60 -4.27
CA GLY A 30 1.20 -16.15 -3.83
C GLY A 30 1.14 -14.66 -3.47
N ILE A 31 1.41 -14.28 -2.22
CA ILE A 31 1.46 -12.87 -1.79
C ILE A 31 2.89 -12.51 -1.44
N CYS A 32 3.43 -11.47 -2.09
CA CYS A 32 4.74 -10.92 -1.73
C CYS A 32 4.61 -9.47 -1.27
N ASN A 33 5.06 -9.19 -0.04
CA ASN A 33 5.23 -7.85 0.50
C ASN A 33 6.64 -7.34 0.23
N TYR A 34 6.80 -6.03 -0.01
CA TYR A 34 8.09 -5.42 -0.32
C TYR A 34 8.98 -5.26 0.92
N VAL A 35 8.44 -4.65 1.99
CA VAL A 35 9.16 -4.40 3.26
C VAL A 35 8.26 -4.66 4.46
N ASP A 36 8.88 -4.76 5.64
CA ASP A 36 8.18 -4.80 6.92
C ASP A 36 7.84 -3.34 7.33
N ASP A 37 6.65 -2.93 6.95
CA ASP A 37 6.06 -1.61 7.23
C ASP A 37 4.63 -1.77 7.70
N ALA A 38 4.18 -0.92 8.61
CA ALA A 38 2.88 -1.05 9.26
C ALA A 38 1.70 -0.94 8.27
N SER A 39 1.73 0.01 7.32
CA SER A 39 0.67 0.16 6.31
C SER A 39 0.64 -1.03 5.35
N LEU A 40 1.82 -1.47 4.85
CA LEU A 40 1.91 -2.63 3.96
C LEU A 40 1.52 -3.93 4.66
N ASN A 41 1.89 -4.11 5.93
CA ASN A 41 1.48 -5.25 6.74
C ASN A 41 -0.04 -5.24 6.98
N GLN A 42 -0.64 -4.07 7.20
CA GLN A 42 -2.09 -3.92 7.34
C GLN A 42 -2.82 -4.33 6.05
N ILE A 43 -2.31 -3.97 4.87
CA ILE A 43 -2.83 -4.45 3.58
C ILE A 43 -2.81 -5.97 3.53
N VAL A 44 -1.66 -6.59 3.80
CA VAL A 44 -1.50 -8.06 3.75
C VAL A 44 -2.44 -8.76 4.71
N ALA A 45 -2.56 -8.29 5.94
CA ALA A 45 -3.45 -8.86 6.94
C ALA A 45 -4.91 -8.81 6.46
N ASN A 46 -5.37 -7.66 5.97
CA ASN A 46 -6.73 -7.50 5.47
C ASN A 46 -7.01 -8.30 4.19
N ILE A 47 -6.00 -8.48 3.29
CA ILE A 47 -6.14 -9.39 2.16
C ILE A 47 -6.39 -10.83 2.65
N GLN A 48 -5.60 -11.31 3.60
CA GLN A 48 -5.71 -12.68 4.12
C GLN A 48 -7.04 -12.91 4.84
N ASP A 49 -7.45 -11.97 5.69
CA ASP A 49 -8.69 -12.06 6.45
C ASP A 49 -9.92 -12.03 5.52
N GLN A 50 -9.93 -11.14 4.53
CA GLN A 50 -11.02 -11.03 3.57
C GLN A 50 -11.11 -12.26 2.65
N LEU A 51 -9.98 -12.79 2.17
CA LEU A 51 -9.97 -14.03 1.39
C LEU A 51 -10.48 -15.24 2.21
N ALA A 52 -10.13 -15.31 3.50
CA ALA A 52 -10.64 -16.33 4.39
C ALA A 52 -12.18 -16.22 4.56
N ALA A 53 -12.69 -14.99 4.77
CA ALA A 53 -14.12 -14.73 4.90
C ALA A 53 -14.88 -15.07 3.61
N LEU A 54 -14.38 -14.62 2.45
CA LEU A 54 -14.97 -14.94 1.14
C LEU A 54 -14.94 -16.44 0.85
N GLY A 55 -13.87 -17.13 1.27
CA GLY A 55 -13.75 -18.59 1.14
C GLY A 55 -14.81 -19.33 1.94
N GLU A 56 -15.02 -18.93 3.20
CA GLU A 56 -16.05 -19.52 4.07
C GLU A 56 -17.47 -19.26 3.51
N GLU A 57 -17.75 -18.05 3.08
CA GLU A 57 -19.05 -17.65 2.55
C GLU A 57 -19.43 -18.41 1.27
N ASN A 58 -18.44 -18.63 0.39
CA ASN A 58 -18.69 -19.16 -0.96
C ASN A 58 -18.27 -20.62 -1.16
N GLY A 59 -17.79 -21.29 -0.10
CA GLY A 59 -17.45 -22.71 -0.15
C GLY A 59 -16.21 -23.02 -1.01
N VAL A 60 -15.26 -22.09 -1.08
CA VAL A 60 -13.96 -22.25 -1.73
C VAL A 60 -12.84 -22.13 -0.70
N THR A 61 -11.62 -22.54 -1.05
CA THR A 61 -10.44 -22.39 -0.18
C THR A 61 -9.36 -21.58 -0.91
N PHE A 62 -8.76 -20.61 -0.22
CA PHE A 62 -7.57 -19.92 -0.69
C PHE A 62 -6.37 -20.43 0.12
N GLU A 63 -5.44 -21.10 -0.56
CA GLU A 63 -4.15 -21.53 0.00
C GLU A 63 -3.14 -20.42 -0.25
N ILE A 64 -2.80 -19.67 0.81
CA ILE A 64 -1.97 -18.48 0.71
C ILE A 64 -0.51 -18.82 1.03
N ASP A 65 0.41 -18.57 0.09
CA ASP A 65 1.86 -18.56 0.30
C ASP A 65 2.35 -17.10 0.43
N TYR A 66 2.48 -16.63 1.67
CA TYR A 66 2.94 -15.27 1.98
C TYR A 66 4.45 -15.21 2.16
N LYS A 67 5.08 -14.21 1.54
CA LYS A 67 6.51 -13.90 1.67
C LYS A 67 6.72 -12.38 1.78
N ASN A 68 7.87 -12.00 2.36
CA ASN A 68 8.38 -10.63 2.35
C ASN A 68 9.78 -10.63 1.74
N CYS A 69 10.06 -9.74 0.80
CA CYS A 69 11.36 -9.68 0.14
C CYS A 69 12.36 -8.74 0.83
N ASN A 70 11.93 -7.97 1.85
CA ASN A 70 12.76 -7.06 2.63
C ASN A 70 13.57 -6.09 1.73
N ALA A 71 12.94 -5.53 0.71
CA ALA A 71 13.54 -4.65 -0.30
C ALA A 71 14.75 -5.25 -1.06
N ASP A 72 14.93 -6.58 -1.02
CA ASP A 72 15.99 -7.26 -1.74
C ASP A 72 15.46 -7.82 -3.07
N SER A 73 15.92 -7.26 -4.18
CA SER A 73 15.49 -7.66 -5.52
C SER A 73 15.87 -9.10 -5.89
N SER A 74 16.96 -9.64 -5.31
CA SER A 74 17.38 -11.03 -5.53
C SER A 74 16.44 -11.99 -4.79
N VAL A 75 16.04 -11.64 -3.56
CA VAL A 75 15.03 -12.37 -2.78
C VAL A 75 13.68 -12.29 -3.47
N LEU A 76 13.26 -11.10 -3.96
CA LEU A 76 12.03 -10.92 -4.70
C LEU A 76 11.95 -11.84 -5.93
N ASN A 77 12.99 -11.84 -6.76
CA ASN A 77 13.04 -12.71 -7.94
C ASN A 77 12.97 -14.21 -7.57
N GLN A 78 13.60 -14.61 -6.46
CA GLN A 78 13.53 -15.99 -5.96
C GLN A 78 12.11 -16.34 -5.48
N ILE A 79 11.42 -15.43 -4.80
CA ILE A 79 10.02 -15.62 -4.33
C ILE A 79 9.11 -15.81 -5.54
N ILE A 80 9.20 -14.94 -6.55
CA ILE A 80 8.38 -15.02 -7.76
C ILE A 80 8.65 -16.34 -8.51
N ALA A 81 9.92 -16.73 -8.67
CA ALA A 81 10.28 -18.00 -9.29
C ALA A 81 9.69 -19.21 -8.53
N ASN A 82 9.66 -19.15 -7.19
CA ASN A 82 9.05 -20.19 -6.37
C ASN A 82 7.53 -20.23 -6.53
N PHE A 83 6.85 -19.09 -6.61
CA PHE A 83 5.41 -19.03 -6.88
C PHE A 83 5.07 -19.68 -8.22
N ILE A 84 5.82 -19.36 -9.28
CA ILE A 84 5.67 -19.98 -10.60
C ILE A 84 5.89 -21.50 -10.52
N ALA A 85 6.96 -21.94 -9.85
CA ALA A 85 7.29 -23.37 -9.74
C ALA A 85 6.29 -24.17 -8.89
N ASN A 86 5.55 -23.52 -7.99
CA ASN A 86 4.51 -24.11 -7.15
C ASN A 86 3.11 -24.07 -7.81
N ASP A 87 3.03 -23.60 -9.07
CA ASP A 87 1.79 -23.47 -9.83
C ASP A 87 0.74 -22.67 -9.04
N VAL A 88 1.08 -21.44 -8.60
CA VAL A 88 0.07 -20.53 -8.02
C VAL A 88 -0.92 -20.09 -9.08
N ASP A 89 -2.20 -19.98 -8.72
CA ASP A 89 -3.27 -19.58 -9.64
C ASP A 89 -3.29 -18.05 -9.86
N LEU A 90 -2.76 -17.27 -8.89
CA LEU A 90 -2.68 -15.82 -8.95
C LEU A 90 -1.57 -15.31 -8.01
N MET A 91 -0.94 -14.20 -8.37
CA MET A 91 0.01 -13.51 -7.50
C MET A 91 -0.53 -12.15 -7.04
N VAL A 92 -0.25 -11.81 -5.78
CA VAL A 92 -0.51 -10.48 -5.22
C VAL A 92 0.84 -9.80 -4.93
N GLY A 93 1.08 -8.66 -5.59
CA GLY A 93 2.27 -7.86 -5.39
C GLY A 93 1.97 -6.61 -4.56
N VAL A 94 2.51 -6.53 -3.34
CA VAL A 94 2.31 -5.38 -2.44
C VAL A 94 3.48 -4.41 -2.59
N ALA A 95 3.18 -3.18 -2.96
CA ALA A 95 4.03 -2.07 -3.38
C ALA A 95 4.55 -2.16 -4.83
N THR A 96 4.86 -1.01 -5.40
CA THR A 96 5.26 -0.82 -6.81
C THR A 96 6.39 -1.74 -7.27
N PRO A 97 7.51 -1.90 -6.53
CA PRO A 97 8.62 -2.75 -7.01
C PRO A 97 8.24 -4.22 -7.17
N VAL A 98 7.35 -4.73 -6.30
CA VAL A 98 6.88 -6.12 -6.36
C VAL A 98 5.95 -6.32 -7.54
N ALA A 99 5.02 -5.39 -7.76
CA ALA A 99 4.08 -5.42 -8.88
C ALA A 99 4.83 -5.44 -10.24
N MET A 100 5.83 -4.57 -10.41
CA MET A 100 6.65 -4.51 -11.62
C MET A 100 7.43 -5.81 -11.87
N ALA A 101 8.04 -6.38 -10.83
CA ALA A 101 8.77 -7.63 -10.94
C ALA A 101 7.84 -8.82 -11.28
N MET A 102 6.65 -8.88 -10.67
CA MET A 102 5.65 -9.92 -10.95
C MET A 102 5.11 -9.81 -12.38
N GLN A 103 4.76 -8.59 -12.84
CA GLN A 103 4.31 -8.38 -14.21
C GLN A 103 5.36 -8.91 -15.21
N SER A 104 6.61 -8.47 -15.08
CA SER A 104 7.70 -8.89 -15.96
C SER A 104 7.93 -10.40 -15.97
N ALA A 105 7.76 -11.07 -14.82
CA ALA A 105 7.99 -12.51 -14.69
C ALA A 105 6.81 -13.37 -15.17
N THR A 106 5.58 -12.82 -15.23
CA THR A 106 4.35 -13.58 -15.51
C THR A 106 3.75 -13.28 -16.88
N GLU A 107 4.28 -12.32 -17.64
CA GLU A 107 3.77 -11.93 -18.96
C GLU A 107 3.64 -13.14 -19.92
N ASP A 108 4.68 -13.96 -20.03
CA ASP A 108 4.67 -15.17 -20.86
C ASP A 108 3.93 -16.35 -20.21
N ALA A 109 3.84 -16.40 -18.89
CA ALA A 109 3.22 -17.49 -18.14
C ALA A 109 1.69 -17.36 -18.06
N GLY A 110 1.16 -16.15 -18.28
CA GLY A 110 -0.27 -15.86 -18.22
C GLY A 110 -0.87 -16.01 -16.81
N ILE A 111 -0.02 -15.99 -15.75
CA ILE A 111 -0.50 -16.01 -14.35
C ILE A 111 -1.04 -14.61 -14.03
N PRO A 112 -2.31 -14.47 -13.58
CA PRO A 112 -2.87 -13.18 -13.21
C PRO A 112 -2.11 -12.57 -12.03
N VAL A 113 -1.93 -11.24 -12.08
CA VAL A 113 -1.34 -10.45 -11.00
C VAL A 113 -2.34 -9.41 -10.52
N VAL A 114 -2.51 -9.33 -9.20
CA VAL A 114 -3.23 -8.22 -8.56
C VAL A 114 -2.22 -7.43 -7.73
N PHE A 115 -2.00 -6.17 -8.08
CA PHE A 115 -1.15 -5.33 -7.26
C PHE A 115 -1.94 -4.65 -6.14
N ALA A 116 -1.26 -4.34 -5.05
CA ALA A 116 -1.77 -3.56 -3.94
C ALA A 116 -0.81 -2.41 -3.64
N ALA A 117 -1.34 -1.21 -3.41
CA ALA A 117 -0.57 0.00 -3.12
C ALA A 117 0.51 0.29 -4.18
N VAL A 118 0.07 0.46 -5.41
CA VAL A 118 0.89 1.02 -6.48
C VAL A 118 0.49 2.49 -6.67
N SER A 119 1.43 3.40 -6.41
CA SER A 119 1.13 4.83 -6.36
C SER A 119 0.79 5.42 -7.73
N ASP A 120 1.50 5.01 -8.78
CA ASP A 120 1.23 5.45 -10.16
C ASP A 120 1.39 4.32 -11.16
N PRO A 121 0.34 3.48 -11.36
CA PRO A 121 0.42 2.34 -12.27
C PRO A 121 0.51 2.73 -13.75
N LEU A 122 0.19 3.99 -14.10
CA LEU A 122 0.36 4.51 -15.45
C LEU A 122 1.80 4.94 -15.73
N ALA A 123 2.41 5.73 -14.81
CA ALA A 123 3.78 6.19 -14.98
C ALA A 123 4.80 5.04 -14.93
N THR A 124 4.47 3.96 -14.21
CA THR A 124 5.29 2.73 -14.16
C THR A 124 5.02 1.76 -15.32
N GLU A 125 4.13 2.13 -16.26
CA GLU A 125 3.76 1.30 -17.41
C GLU A 125 3.21 -0.10 -17.01
N LEU A 126 2.69 -0.24 -15.79
CA LEU A 126 2.05 -1.47 -15.33
C LEU A 126 0.71 -1.72 -16.02
N VAL A 127 0.02 -0.65 -16.40
CA VAL A 127 -1.29 -0.70 -17.06
C VAL A 127 -1.36 0.30 -18.20
N GLU A 128 -2.13 -0.02 -19.26
CA GLU A 128 -2.38 0.89 -20.37
C GLU A 128 -3.32 2.04 -19.99
N SER A 129 -4.32 1.75 -19.16
CA SER A 129 -5.21 2.73 -18.54
C SER A 129 -5.77 2.19 -17.22
N LEU A 130 -6.30 3.08 -16.37
CA LEU A 130 -6.93 2.66 -15.11
C LEU A 130 -8.25 1.92 -15.34
N GLU A 131 -8.96 2.21 -16.43
CA GLU A 131 -10.25 1.59 -16.78
C GLU A 131 -10.07 0.22 -17.45
N ALA A 132 -8.98 0.04 -18.20
CA ALA A 132 -8.67 -1.21 -18.90
C ALA A 132 -7.16 -1.41 -18.91
N PRO A 133 -6.63 -2.18 -17.94
CA PRO A 133 -5.19 -2.39 -17.75
C PRO A 133 -4.45 -2.97 -18.98
N GLY A 134 -5.10 -3.81 -19.78
CA GLY A 134 -4.57 -4.27 -21.07
C GLY A 134 -3.67 -5.51 -21.02
N ALA A 135 -3.29 -6.00 -19.83
CA ALA A 135 -2.42 -7.15 -19.63
C ALA A 135 -2.97 -8.09 -18.56
N ASN A 136 -2.18 -9.10 -18.12
CA ASN A 136 -2.55 -10.03 -17.06
C ASN A 136 -2.49 -9.43 -15.64
N ILE A 137 -2.56 -8.11 -15.53
CA ILE A 137 -2.36 -7.37 -14.27
C ILE A 137 -3.44 -6.32 -14.06
N THR A 138 -3.92 -6.19 -12.83
CA THR A 138 -4.78 -5.11 -12.33
C THR A 138 -4.53 -4.96 -10.83
N GLY A 139 -5.24 -4.07 -10.13
CA GLY A 139 -5.08 -3.96 -8.68
C GLY A 139 -5.63 -2.67 -8.07
N THR A 140 -5.03 -2.29 -6.94
CA THR A 140 -5.42 -1.15 -6.12
C THR A 140 -4.29 -0.13 -6.04
N SER A 141 -4.62 1.14 -6.33
CA SER A 141 -3.66 2.26 -6.28
C SER A 141 -3.81 3.03 -4.97
N ASP A 142 -2.68 3.38 -4.37
CA ASP A 142 -2.56 4.31 -3.25
C ASP A 142 -2.09 5.70 -3.70
N TYR A 143 -2.51 6.14 -4.90
CA TYR A 143 -2.18 7.44 -5.45
C TYR A 143 -2.20 8.54 -4.38
N LEU A 144 -1.15 9.37 -4.33
CA LEU A 144 -1.03 10.46 -3.37
C LEU A 144 -1.43 11.79 -4.01
N ASP A 145 -2.41 12.48 -3.42
CA ASP A 145 -2.67 13.89 -3.73
C ASP A 145 -1.59 14.78 -3.09
N THR A 146 -0.48 14.93 -3.81
CA THR A 146 0.67 15.74 -3.37
C THR A 146 0.29 17.21 -3.14
N ALA A 147 -0.64 17.76 -3.94
CA ALA A 147 -1.07 19.13 -3.76
C ALA A 147 -1.82 19.32 -2.43
N ALA A 148 -2.59 18.34 -2.01
CA ALA A 148 -3.22 18.35 -0.68
C ALA A 148 -2.17 18.35 0.43
N VAL A 149 -1.14 17.50 0.37
CA VAL A 149 -0.06 17.50 1.37
C VAL A 149 0.67 18.84 1.41
N MET A 150 1.00 19.43 0.24
CA MET A 150 1.60 20.77 0.19
C MET A 150 0.68 21.82 0.83
N ASN A 151 -0.64 21.75 0.61
CA ASN A 151 -1.59 22.65 1.27
C ASN A 151 -1.57 22.50 2.80
N LEU A 152 -1.38 21.27 3.32
CA LEU A 152 -1.29 21.05 4.78
C LEU A 152 -0.04 21.71 5.37
N ILE A 153 1.12 21.64 4.69
CA ILE A 153 2.34 22.34 5.12
C ILE A 153 2.04 23.84 5.32
N PHE A 154 1.48 24.49 4.29
CA PHE A 154 1.21 25.93 4.34
C PHE A 154 -0.03 26.31 5.16
N ALA A 155 -0.90 25.36 5.50
CA ALA A 155 -1.98 25.58 6.47
C ALA A 155 -1.45 25.57 7.92
N ALA A 156 -0.42 24.79 8.20
CA ALA A 156 0.25 24.75 9.49
C ALA A 156 1.25 25.92 9.66
N ASP A 157 2.03 26.19 8.61
CA ASP A 157 2.99 27.29 8.58
C ASP A 157 2.89 28.10 7.26
N PRO A 158 2.10 29.20 7.25
CA PRO A 158 1.97 30.06 6.09
C PRO A 158 3.25 30.84 5.70
N GLU A 159 4.23 30.92 6.62
CA GLU A 159 5.49 31.66 6.41
C GLU A 159 6.63 30.75 5.94
N ALA A 160 6.40 29.43 5.81
CA ALA A 160 7.41 28.49 5.33
C ALA A 160 7.93 28.92 3.95
N ASP A 161 9.25 29.09 3.81
CA ASP A 161 9.89 29.57 2.58
C ASP A 161 10.97 28.63 2.02
N MET A 162 11.33 27.55 2.77
CA MET A 162 12.26 26.51 2.34
C MET A 162 11.74 25.11 2.70
N ILE A 163 11.39 24.31 1.70
CA ILE A 163 10.91 22.93 1.89
C ILE A 163 11.98 21.91 1.52
N GLY A 164 12.25 20.97 2.43
CA GLY A 164 13.07 19.79 2.15
C GLY A 164 12.24 18.70 1.45
N LEU A 165 12.72 18.18 0.32
CA LEU A 165 12.14 17.02 -0.35
C LEU A 165 13.03 15.81 -0.08
N LEU A 166 12.59 14.91 0.82
CA LEU A 166 13.35 13.73 1.23
C LEU A 166 12.78 12.48 0.56
N TYR A 167 13.58 11.79 -0.24
CA TYR A 167 13.12 10.62 -0.99
C TYR A 167 14.28 9.75 -1.50
N ASP A 168 13.96 8.53 -1.92
CA ASP A 168 14.89 7.66 -2.65
C ASP A 168 14.68 7.82 -4.16
N ILE A 169 15.72 8.28 -4.85
CA ILE A 169 15.69 8.49 -6.30
C ILE A 169 15.50 7.17 -7.10
N GLY A 170 15.73 6.04 -6.47
CA GLY A 170 15.54 4.70 -7.04
C GLY A 170 14.13 4.14 -6.86
N GLN A 171 13.23 4.86 -6.16
CA GLN A 171 11.85 4.43 -5.93
C GLN A 171 10.92 5.05 -6.99
N ASP A 172 10.35 4.22 -7.87
CA ASP A 172 9.40 4.68 -8.90
C ASP A 172 8.18 5.37 -8.28
N ALA A 173 7.71 4.90 -7.11
CA ALA A 173 6.61 5.49 -6.36
C ALA A 173 6.85 6.97 -5.98
N SER A 174 8.10 7.41 -5.87
CA SER A 174 8.46 8.79 -5.50
C SER A 174 8.52 9.75 -6.69
N THR A 175 8.66 9.25 -7.92
CA THR A 175 8.93 10.07 -9.11
C THR A 175 7.82 11.09 -9.38
N THR A 176 6.59 10.65 -9.54
CA THR A 176 5.43 11.52 -9.83
C THR A 176 5.13 12.49 -8.67
N PRO A 177 5.06 12.05 -7.39
CA PRO A 177 4.79 12.96 -6.28
C PRO A 177 5.88 14.03 -6.07
N ILE A 178 7.17 13.68 -6.23
CA ILE A 178 8.26 14.66 -6.12
C ILE A 178 8.20 15.69 -7.26
N ALA A 179 7.91 15.27 -8.48
CA ALA A 179 7.70 16.19 -9.60
C ALA A 179 6.51 17.13 -9.35
N ALA A 180 5.41 16.62 -8.80
CA ALA A 180 4.23 17.41 -8.44
C ALA A 180 4.52 18.39 -7.30
N ALA A 181 5.28 17.99 -6.27
CA ALA A 181 5.71 18.88 -5.18
C ALA A 181 6.55 20.05 -5.70
N LYS A 182 7.55 19.76 -6.56
CA LYS A 182 8.38 20.80 -7.20
C LYS A 182 7.52 21.78 -8.01
N ALA A 183 6.62 21.28 -8.85
CA ALA A 183 5.74 22.12 -9.65
C ALA A 183 4.86 23.03 -8.78
N TYR A 184 4.31 22.50 -7.68
CA TYR A 184 3.52 23.27 -6.72
C TYR A 184 4.34 24.38 -6.05
N LEU A 185 5.57 24.04 -5.59
CA LEU A 185 6.46 25.00 -4.92
C LEU A 185 6.96 26.07 -5.88
N ASP A 186 7.28 25.70 -7.12
CA ASP A 186 7.65 26.64 -8.20
C ASP A 186 6.51 27.65 -8.49
N GLU A 187 5.26 27.16 -8.60
CA GLU A 187 4.08 28.01 -8.81
C GLU A 187 3.87 28.97 -7.63
N LYS A 188 4.09 28.49 -6.42
CA LYS A 188 3.95 29.26 -5.19
C LYS A 188 5.12 30.23 -4.95
N GLY A 189 6.25 30.03 -5.63
CA GLY A 189 7.48 30.80 -5.45
C GLY A 189 8.23 30.50 -4.15
N VAL A 190 8.07 29.28 -3.61
CA VAL A 190 8.71 28.79 -2.40
C VAL A 190 9.96 27.99 -2.79
N ALA A 191 11.06 28.23 -2.09
CA ALA A 191 12.31 27.52 -2.33
C ALA A 191 12.21 26.07 -1.83
N TYR A 192 12.94 25.16 -2.49
CA TYR A 192 13.07 23.79 -2.03
C TYR A 192 14.46 23.22 -2.29
N LYS A 193 14.81 22.17 -1.55
CA LYS A 193 16.05 21.44 -1.74
C LYS A 193 15.79 19.95 -1.64
N GLU A 194 16.44 19.19 -2.53
CA GLU A 194 16.31 17.72 -2.58
C GLU A 194 17.37 17.05 -1.71
N TYR A 195 16.93 16.08 -0.93
CA TYR A 195 17.75 15.25 -0.08
C TYR A 195 17.41 13.78 -0.39
N THR A 196 18.40 12.97 -0.73
CA THR A 196 18.17 11.61 -1.21
C THR A 196 18.99 10.59 -0.45
N GLY A 197 18.41 9.41 -0.24
CA GLY A 197 19.09 8.26 0.33
C GLY A 197 18.46 6.96 -0.19
N THR A 198 19.29 5.98 -0.54
CA THR A 198 18.88 4.70 -1.10
C THR A 198 18.89 3.55 -0.07
N ASN A 199 19.22 3.86 1.16
CA ASN A 199 19.23 2.96 2.31
C ASN A 199 19.15 3.78 3.61
N VAL A 200 18.84 3.13 4.72
CA VAL A 200 18.64 3.78 6.03
C VAL A 200 19.82 4.67 6.44
N THR A 201 21.08 4.24 6.19
CA THR A 201 22.27 5.04 6.54
C THR A 201 22.33 6.35 5.74
N GLU A 202 22.06 6.29 4.44
CA GLU A 202 22.04 7.48 3.58
C GLU A 202 20.87 8.39 3.91
N VAL A 203 19.70 7.84 4.28
CA VAL A 203 18.54 8.62 4.73
C VAL A 203 18.86 9.39 6.01
N ILE A 204 19.54 8.76 7.00
CA ILE A 204 19.99 9.46 8.21
C ILE A 204 20.93 10.62 7.85
N MET A 205 21.90 10.39 6.95
CA MET A 205 22.79 11.46 6.49
C MET A 205 22.05 12.59 5.73
N ALA A 206 21.04 12.24 4.96
CA ALA A 206 20.19 13.21 4.26
C ALA A 206 19.36 14.04 5.26
N ALA A 207 18.81 13.41 6.31
CA ALA A 207 18.13 14.08 7.40
C ALA A 207 19.06 15.04 8.17
N ASP A 208 20.28 14.62 8.50
CA ASP A 208 21.30 15.50 9.11
C ASP A 208 21.61 16.72 8.24
N ALA A 209 21.68 16.53 6.91
CA ALA A 209 21.95 17.62 5.97
C ALA A 209 20.80 18.61 5.89
N LEU A 210 19.55 18.15 5.83
CA LEU A 210 18.38 19.04 5.80
C LEU A 210 18.20 19.81 7.12
N ILE A 211 18.52 19.19 8.27
CA ILE A 211 18.55 19.86 9.58
C ILE A 211 19.62 20.97 9.58
N ALA A 212 20.82 20.67 9.07
CA ALA A 212 21.90 21.67 9.00
C ALA A 212 21.59 22.82 8.05
N ASP A 213 20.82 22.58 7.00
CA ASP A 213 20.35 23.63 6.06
C ASP A 213 19.20 24.48 6.62
N GLY A 214 18.51 24.00 7.68
CA GLY A 214 17.45 24.73 8.39
C GLY A 214 16.21 24.91 7.53
N VAL A 215 15.70 23.82 6.92
CA VAL A 215 14.42 23.83 6.20
C VAL A 215 13.26 24.01 7.16
N ASP A 216 12.15 24.62 6.71
CA ASP A 216 10.97 24.88 7.55
C ASP A 216 10.09 23.64 7.70
N ALA A 217 10.06 22.77 6.70
CA ALA A 217 9.34 21.50 6.72
C ALA A 217 9.97 20.50 5.74
N VAL A 218 9.68 19.21 5.96
CA VAL A 218 10.09 18.12 5.07
C VAL A 218 8.85 17.47 4.46
N PHE A 219 8.94 17.16 3.17
CA PHE A 219 7.98 16.32 2.46
C PHE A 219 8.64 15.02 1.98
N THR A 220 7.97 13.90 2.26
CA THR A 220 8.28 12.57 1.73
C THR A 220 7.00 11.94 1.16
N PRO A 221 7.00 11.44 -0.09
CA PRO A 221 5.87 10.69 -0.64
C PRO A 221 5.73 9.28 -0.02
N THR A 222 5.00 8.35 -0.67
CA THR A 222 4.91 6.94 -0.29
C THR A 222 6.21 6.18 -0.62
N ASP A 223 7.33 6.64 -0.07
CA ASP A 223 8.67 6.12 -0.32
C ASP A 223 9.05 5.00 0.64
N ASN A 224 9.21 3.77 0.13
CA ASN A 224 9.47 2.60 0.95
C ASN A 224 10.84 2.65 1.68
N THR A 225 11.85 3.32 1.11
CA THR A 225 13.17 3.45 1.73
C THR A 225 13.13 4.41 2.90
N ILE A 226 12.48 5.58 2.72
CA ILE A 226 12.32 6.55 3.80
C ILE A 226 11.39 5.98 4.90
N MET A 227 10.32 5.29 4.51
CA MET A 227 9.38 4.64 5.42
C MET A 227 10.09 3.71 6.41
N THR A 228 11.02 2.87 5.93
CA THR A 228 11.82 1.99 6.81
C THR A 228 12.83 2.71 7.68
N ALA A 229 13.16 3.96 7.35
CA ALA A 229 14.12 4.78 8.09
C ALA A 229 13.46 5.73 9.10
N GLU A 230 12.14 5.93 9.05
CA GLU A 230 11.43 6.97 9.81
C GLU A 230 11.73 6.93 11.30
N LEU A 231 11.64 5.76 11.95
CA LEU A 231 11.99 5.57 13.36
C LEU A 231 13.44 5.98 13.71
N SER A 232 14.30 6.14 12.71
CA SER A 232 15.70 6.53 12.91
C SER A 232 15.94 8.04 12.74
N ILE A 233 14.98 8.78 12.19
CA ILE A 233 15.14 10.19 11.83
C ILE A 233 14.16 11.15 12.52
N TYR A 234 12.96 10.66 12.92
CA TYR A 234 11.88 11.52 13.40
C TYR A 234 12.25 12.33 14.65
N GLU A 235 12.98 11.72 15.62
CA GLU A 235 13.39 12.42 16.85
C GLU A 235 14.32 13.60 16.54
N ALA A 236 15.30 13.39 15.64
CA ALA A 236 16.24 14.43 15.26
C ALA A 236 15.54 15.58 14.51
N LEU A 237 14.56 15.28 13.65
CA LEU A 237 13.72 16.29 12.98
C LEU A 237 12.88 17.08 13.99
N ALA A 238 12.21 16.39 14.91
CA ALA A 238 11.37 17.03 15.94
C ALA A 238 12.21 17.91 16.89
N GLU A 239 13.39 17.43 17.33
CA GLU A 239 14.32 18.21 18.16
C GLU A 239 14.85 19.47 17.42
N ALA A 240 15.01 19.39 16.09
CA ALA A 240 15.38 20.54 15.26
C ALA A 240 14.20 21.49 14.99
N GLY A 241 12.98 21.15 15.41
CA GLY A 241 11.77 21.92 15.15
C GLY A 241 11.26 21.80 13.71
N ILE A 242 11.62 20.76 12.99
CA ILE A 242 11.29 20.54 11.56
C ILE A 242 10.18 19.51 11.44
N PRO A 243 8.95 19.88 11.07
CA PRO A 243 7.85 18.97 10.87
C PRO A 243 8.01 18.13 9.59
N HIS A 244 7.75 16.81 9.67
CA HIS A 244 7.80 15.88 8.56
C HIS A 244 6.37 15.54 8.09
N TYR A 245 6.06 15.87 6.82
CA TYR A 245 4.79 15.61 6.15
C TYR A 245 4.96 14.50 5.12
N THR A 246 4.14 13.47 5.18
CA THR A 246 4.40 12.23 4.45
C THR A 246 3.17 11.68 3.72
N GLY A 247 3.41 10.71 2.84
CA GLY A 247 2.40 10.11 1.96
C GLY A 247 1.67 8.88 2.51
N ALA A 248 1.93 8.46 3.77
CA ALA A 248 1.25 7.31 4.37
C ALA A 248 1.14 7.45 5.89
N ASP A 249 0.14 6.79 6.48
CA ASP A 249 -0.12 6.86 7.92
C ASP A 249 0.91 6.10 8.77
N SER A 250 1.61 5.09 8.21
CA SER A 250 2.73 4.42 8.88
C SER A 250 3.88 5.36 9.21
N PHE A 251 4.15 6.36 8.42
CA PHE A 251 5.13 7.39 8.77
C PHE A 251 4.73 8.15 10.04
N ALA A 252 3.45 8.57 10.14
CA ALA A 252 2.95 9.22 11.34
C ALA A 252 2.98 8.27 12.54
N LEU A 253 2.67 6.98 12.34
CA LEU A 253 2.82 5.95 13.36
C LEU A 253 4.28 5.84 13.83
N ASN A 254 5.24 5.95 12.93
CA ASN A 254 6.67 5.85 13.22
C ASN A 254 7.31 7.20 13.59
N GLY A 255 6.52 8.25 13.85
CA GLY A 255 6.98 9.49 14.46
C GLY A 255 7.00 10.72 13.55
N ALA A 256 6.70 10.63 12.23
CA ALA A 256 6.47 11.82 11.43
C ALA A 256 5.31 12.64 11.98
N LEU A 257 5.32 13.96 11.79
CA LEU A 257 4.20 14.81 12.23
C LEU A 257 2.89 14.39 11.58
N LEU A 258 2.92 14.07 10.30
CA LEU A 258 1.72 13.83 9.50
C LEU A 258 1.95 12.74 8.46
N GLY A 259 1.03 11.77 8.42
CA GLY A 259 0.81 10.88 7.30
C GLY A 259 -0.48 11.24 6.58
N TYR A 260 -0.45 11.35 5.25
CA TYR A 260 -1.62 11.67 4.44
C TYR A 260 -1.82 10.59 3.38
N GLY A 261 -3.04 10.11 3.18
CA GLY A 261 -3.28 9.10 2.16
C GLY A 261 -4.63 8.42 2.25
N VAL A 262 -4.63 7.15 1.85
CA VAL A 262 -5.80 6.28 1.76
C VAL A 262 -5.97 5.45 3.03
N ASP A 263 -7.12 4.78 3.15
CA ASP A 263 -7.36 3.75 4.18
C ASP A 263 -6.73 2.43 3.70
N TYR A 264 -5.57 2.07 4.23
CA TYR A 264 -4.82 0.88 3.84
C TYR A 264 -5.50 -0.43 4.27
N ALA A 265 -6.30 -0.44 5.33
CA ALA A 265 -7.11 -1.60 5.70
C ALA A 265 -8.18 -1.87 4.62
N ASN A 266 -8.92 -0.82 4.22
CA ASN A 266 -9.90 -0.93 3.15
C ASN A 266 -9.26 -1.27 1.80
N LEU A 267 -8.06 -0.76 1.51
CA LEU A 267 -7.30 -1.12 0.30
C LEU A 267 -7.02 -2.63 0.26
N GLY A 268 -6.62 -3.23 1.36
CA GLY A 268 -6.42 -4.67 1.49
C GLY A 268 -7.70 -5.47 1.22
N VAL A 269 -8.82 -5.07 1.80
CA VAL A 269 -10.14 -5.71 1.57
C VAL A 269 -10.52 -5.66 0.09
N VAL A 270 -10.42 -4.51 -0.55
CA VAL A 270 -10.75 -4.36 -1.98
C VAL A 270 -9.80 -5.16 -2.87
N THR A 271 -8.52 -5.26 -2.51
CA THR A 271 -7.56 -6.12 -3.22
C THR A 271 -7.99 -7.59 -3.16
N ALA A 272 -8.41 -8.07 -2.00
CA ALA A 272 -8.92 -9.44 -1.85
C ALA A 272 -10.19 -9.69 -2.65
N ASP A 273 -11.13 -8.73 -2.69
CA ASP A 273 -12.32 -8.82 -3.53
C ASP A 273 -11.95 -8.97 -5.01
N MET A 274 -10.93 -8.24 -5.49
CA MET A 274 -10.44 -8.36 -6.87
C MET A 274 -9.80 -9.73 -7.13
N VAL A 275 -9.03 -10.28 -6.18
CA VAL A 275 -8.48 -11.64 -6.25
C VAL A 275 -9.60 -12.67 -6.37
N TYR A 276 -10.64 -12.53 -5.53
CA TYR A 276 -11.82 -13.39 -5.57
C TYR A 276 -12.54 -13.31 -6.92
N ASP A 277 -12.77 -12.11 -7.43
CA ASP A 277 -13.45 -11.90 -8.72
C ASP A 277 -12.69 -12.55 -9.88
N ILE A 278 -11.37 -12.46 -9.89
CA ILE A 278 -10.54 -13.07 -10.93
C ILE A 278 -10.58 -14.61 -10.82
N LEU A 279 -10.34 -15.15 -9.63
CA LEU A 279 -10.19 -16.60 -9.45
C LEU A 279 -11.52 -17.36 -9.47
N VAL A 280 -12.55 -16.80 -8.85
CA VAL A 280 -13.84 -17.50 -8.65
C VAL A 280 -14.87 -17.09 -9.69
N ASN A 281 -14.97 -15.80 -9.98
CA ASN A 281 -15.96 -15.26 -10.93
C ASN A 281 -15.43 -15.19 -12.37
N GLY A 282 -14.12 -15.45 -12.59
CA GLY A 282 -13.50 -15.47 -13.91
C GLY A 282 -13.35 -14.08 -14.54
N ALA A 283 -13.20 -13.04 -13.72
CA ALA A 283 -12.92 -11.70 -14.22
C ALA A 283 -11.56 -11.66 -14.93
N ASP A 284 -11.50 -10.96 -16.06
CA ASP A 284 -10.27 -10.80 -16.83
C ASP A 284 -9.50 -9.57 -16.31
N PRO A 285 -8.26 -9.74 -15.79
CA PRO A 285 -7.44 -8.62 -15.33
C PRO A 285 -7.27 -7.52 -16.38
N ALA A 286 -7.17 -7.87 -17.66
CA ALA A 286 -6.94 -6.92 -18.74
C ALA A 286 -8.05 -5.87 -18.91
N VAL A 287 -9.25 -6.16 -18.44
CA VAL A 287 -10.43 -5.26 -18.52
C VAL A 287 -11.06 -4.99 -17.16
N THR A 288 -10.47 -5.48 -16.08
CA THR A 288 -10.90 -5.17 -14.72
C THR A 288 -10.25 -3.86 -14.28
N PRO A 289 -11.03 -2.78 -14.04
CA PRO A 289 -10.46 -1.48 -13.72
C PRO A 289 -9.60 -1.50 -12.46
N VAL A 290 -8.49 -0.76 -12.48
CA VAL A 290 -7.72 -0.44 -11.28
C VAL A 290 -8.63 0.30 -10.29
N ARG A 291 -8.58 -0.08 -9.02
CA ARG A 291 -9.32 0.59 -7.96
C ARG A 291 -8.50 1.72 -7.36
N THR A 292 -9.11 2.88 -7.28
CA THR A 292 -8.58 4.06 -6.60
C THR A 292 -9.45 4.39 -5.40
N PHE A 293 -8.89 5.10 -4.43
CA PHE A 293 -9.57 5.41 -3.17
C PHE A 293 -9.66 6.91 -2.97
N ASP A 294 -10.54 7.33 -2.07
CA ASP A 294 -10.58 8.70 -1.60
C ASP A 294 -9.29 8.99 -0.81
N ASN A 295 -8.50 9.91 -1.34
CA ASN A 295 -7.22 10.31 -0.79
C ASN A 295 -7.44 11.59 0.01
N GLY A 296 -7.67 11.47 1.31
CA GLY A 296 -8.09 12.62 2.09
C GLY A 296 -7.97 12.44 3.60
N THR A 297 -7.38 11.35 4.08
CA THR A 297 -7.16 11.15 5.51
C THR A 297 -5.82 11.73 5.91
N ALA A 298 -5.83 12.71 6.84
CA ALA A 298 -4.64 13.24 7.50
C ALA A 298 -4.53 12.60 8.89
N THR A 299 -3.46 11.84 9.12
CA THR A 299 -3.14 11.20 10.40
C THR A 299 -2.02 11.98 11.06
N VAL A 300 -2.30 12.64 12.19
CA VAL A 300 -1.35 13.49 12.92
C VAL A 300 -0.80 12.73 14.12
N ASN A 301 0.52 12.65 14.23
CA ASN A 301 1.18 12.14 15.43
C ASN A 301 1.16 13.21 16.52
N THR A 302 0.43 12.94 17.61
CA THR A 302 0.23 13.92 18.71
C THR A 302 1.46 14.10 19.58
N GLU A 303 2.32 13.08 19.71
CA GLU A 303 3.56 13.18 20.49
C GLU A 303 4.58 14.06 19.74
N THR A 304 4.70 13.87 18.42
CA THR A 304 5.55 14.70 17.58
C THR A 304 5.02 16.12 17.46
N ALA A 305 3.69 16.30 17.35
CA ALA A 305 3.09 17.63 17.40
C ALA A 305 3.42 18.36 18.70
N GLU A 306 3.31 17.69 19.88
CA GLU A 306 3.70 18.26 21.17
C GLU A 306 5.19 18.61 21.21
N ALA A 307 6.07 17.74 20.72
CA ALA A 307 7.52 17.99 20.67
C ALA A 307 7.86 19.21 19.80
N LEU A 308 7.13 19.45 18.71
CA LEU A 308 7.23 20.63 17.85
C LEU A 308 6.55 21.88 18.42
N GLY A 309 5.87 21.78 19.56
CA GLY A 309 5.09 22.87 20.17
C GLY A 309 3.79 23.19 19.41
N LEU A 310 3.28 22.24 18.63
CA LEU A 310 2.04 22.35 17.88
C LEU A 310 0.87 21.71 18.65
N ASP A 311 -0.32 22.31 18.48
CA ASP A 311 -1.56 21.82 19.12
C ASP A 311 -2.39 21.04 18.10
N PHE A 312 -2.81 19.81 18.46
CA PHE A 312 -3.56 18.94 17.56
C PHE A 312 -4.90 19.54 17.11
N GLU A 313 -5.62 20.21 18.01
CA GLU A 313 -6.93 20.82 17.69
C GLU A 313 -6.75 21.98 16.69
N ALA A 314 -5.67 22.76 16.87
CA ALA A 314 -5.31 23.82 15.93
C ALA A 314 -4.92 23.27 14.57
N LEU A 315 -4.08 22.23 14.51
CA LEU A 315 -3.72 21.54 13.27
C LEU A 315 -4.95 20.93 12.59
N SER A 316 -5.81 20.24 13.36
CA SER A 316 -7.02 19.63 12.85
C SER A 316 -7.96 20.67 12.22
N ALA A 317 -8.12 21.82 12.86
CA ALA A 317 -8.91 22.92 12.31
C ALA A 317 -8.30 23.51 11.04
N ALA A 318 -6.97 23.65 10.98
CA ALA A 318 -6.26 24.15 9.80
C ALA A 318 -6.32 23.18 8.62
N PHE A 319 -6.28 21.87 8.89
CA PHE A 319 -6.27 20.80 7.88
C PHE A 319 -7.67 20.45 7.34
N ALA A 320 -8.72 20.65 8.14
CA ALA A 320 -10.10 20.29 7.78
C ALA A 320 -10.57 20.79 6.39
N PRO A 321 -10.16 21.97 5.87
CA PRO A 321 -10.54 22.39 4.52
C PRO A 321 -9.91 21.55 3.37
N PHE A 322 -8.84 20.82 3.65
CA PHE A 322 -8.04 20.07 2.67
C PHE A 322 -8.17 18.55 2.82
N CYS A 323 -8.90 18.08 3.84
CA CYS A 323 -9.02 16.68 4.18
C CYS A 323 -10.49 16.25 4.27
N THR A 324 -10.76 14.99 3.94
CA THR A 324 -12.05 14.36 4.25
C THR A 324 -12.12 13.95 5.71
N ARG A 325 -10.96 13.65 6.31
CA ARG A 325 -10.80 13.23 7.70
C ARG A 325 -9.48 13.70 8.27
N VAL A 326 -9.48 14.17 9.51
CA VAL A 326 -8.28 14.37 10.33
C VAL A 326 -8.40 13.48 11.56
N GLN A 327 -7.37 12.70 11.83
CA GLN A 327 -7.30 11.78 12.97
C GLN A 327 -5.96 11.90 13.68
N SER A 328 -5.88 11.39 14.92
CA SER A 328 -4.66 11.38 15.71
C SER A 328 -4.11 9.97 15.87
N ILE A 329 -2.78 9.89 16.03
CA ILE A 329 -2.06 8.66 16.37
C ILE A 329 -0.96 9.00 17.37
N VAL A 330 -0.41 7.99 18.04
CA VAL A 330 0.81 8.08 18.86
C VAL A 330 1.89 7.19 18.24
N THR A 331 3.14 7.43 18.59
CA THR A 331 4.27 6.69 18.04
C THR A 331 4.23 5.22 18.47
N ALA A 332 4.31 4.31 17.49
CA ALA A 332 4.37 2.86 17.69
C ALA A 332 5.06 2.18 16.50
N GLU A 333 5.43 0.91 16.65
CA GLU A 333 6.04 0.11 15.57
C GLU A 333 5.01 -0.53 14.64
N SER A 334 3.77 -0.72 15.11
CA SER A 334 2.68 -1.35 14.33
C SER A 334 1.33 -0.75 14.71
N PHE A 335 0.37 -0.82 13.81
CA PHE A 335 -1.04 -0.57 14.12
C PHE A 335 -1.59 -1.69 15.03
N ASP A 336 -2.46 -1.32 16.00
CA ASP A 336 -3.15 -2.25 16.91
C ASP A 336 -4.24 -3.06 16.19
#